data_d0c54436f7840e93245396c942cf8002
#
_entry.id   d0c54436f7840e93245396c942cf8002
#
_cell.length_a   1.000
_cell.length_b   1.000
_cell.length_c   1.000
_cell.angle_alpha   90.00
_cell.angle_beta   90.00
_cell.angle_gamma   90.00
#
_symmetry.space_group_name_H-M   'P 1'
#
loop_
_entity.id
_entity.type
_entity.pdbx_description
1 polymer ?
#
loop_
_entity_poly.entity_id
_entity_poly.type
_entity_poly.pdbx_seq_one_letter_code
_entity_poly.pdbx_strand_id
1 'polypeptide(L)'
;MSVIYKVVTRPSDPRVPNSPKKYYPQLITLGQSVNLKYIAQKMQGYSSLSIGDIKSVIQNFVEKMKEQLLEGKSVNIEGLGVFMLTACSKGTDTAKDVTAKSVDSVRIFFQA
;
A
#
# COMPACT_ATOMS: atom_id res chain seq x y z
N MET A 1 -20.79 -1.41 1.93
CA MET A 1 -19.67 -0.50 1.68
C MET A 1 -19.84 0.12 0.31
N SER A 2 -19.81 1.43 0.23
CA SER A 2 -19.96 2.14 -1.03
C SER A 2 -18.73 3.01 -1.29
N VAL A 3 -18.28 3.05 -2.54
CA VAL A 3 -17.21 3.95 -2.97
C VAL A 3 -17.81 5.07 -3.80
N ILE A 4 -17.25 6.27 -3.62
CA ILE A 4 -17.68 7.45 -4.34
C ILE A 4 -16.78 7.57 -5.59
N TYR A 5 -17.41 7.72 -6.74
CA TYR A 5 -16.66 7.85 -7.98
C TYR A 5 -17.29 8.88 -8.91
N LYS A 6 -16.51 9.37 -9.85
CA LYS A 6 -16.97 10.19 -10.96
C LYS A 6 -16.56 9.55 -12.29
N VAL A 7 -17.27 9.90 -13.35
CA VAL A 7 -16.94 9.42 -14.69
C VAL A 7 -16.01 10.42 -15.35
N VAL A 8 -14.89 9.94 -15.85
CA VAL A 8 -13.91 10.76 -16.58
C VAL A 8 -13.66 10.17 -17.97
N THR A 9 -13.25 11.02 -18.89
CA THR A 9 -12.85 10.58 -20.23
C THR A 9 -11.34 10.54 -20.33
N ARG A 10 -10.82 9.45 -20.89
CA ARG A 10 -9.38 9.27 -21.11
C ARG A 10 -9.15 8.55 -22.44
N PRO A 11 -7.99 8.77 -23.09
CA PRO A 11 -7.64 7.98 -24.25
C PRO A 11 -7.53 6.50 -23.87
N SER A 12 -8.02 5.63 -24.76
CA SER A 12 -7.95 4.18 -24.52
C SER A 12 -6.52 3.66 -24.47
N ASP A 13 -5.61 4.32 -25.20
CA ASP A 13 -4.18 4.05 -25.15
C ASP A 13 -3.43 5.38 -25.08
N PRO A 14 -2.86 5.76 -23.92
CA PRO A 14 -2.14 7.02 -23.79
C PRO A 14 -0.86 7.09 -24.63
N ARG A 15 -0.37 5.94 -25.14
CA ARG A 15 0.81 5.90 -26.01
C ARG A 15 0.48 6.27 -27.45
N VAL A 16 -0.78 6.22 -27.83
CA VAL A 16 -1.25 6.54 -29.18
C VAL A 16 -1.91 7.91 -29.17
N PRO A 17 -1.36 8.94 -29.85
CA PRO A 17 -1.87 10.31 -29.76
C PRO A 17 -3.33 10.48 -30.17
N ASN A 18 -3.82 9.65 -31.07
CA ASN A 18 -5.19 9.75 -31.63
C ASN A 18 -6.07 8.58 -31.21
N SER A 19 -5.78 7.93 -30.08
CA SER A 19 -6.61 6.83 -29.62
C SER A 19 -8.01 7.32 -29.24
N PRO A 20 -9.07 6.50 -29.46
CA PRO A 20 -10.42 6.86 -29.04
C PRO A 20 -10.50 7.11 -27.55
N LYS A 21 -11.26 8.12 -27.15
CA LYS A 21 -11.52 8.39 -25.74
C LYS A 21 -12.62 7.47 -25.24
N LYS A 22 -12.42 6.92 -24.04
CA LYS A 22 -13.41 6.10 -23.36
C LYS A 22 -13.74 6.70 -22.01
N TYR A 23 -14.86 6.27 -21.45
CA TYR A 23 -15.31 6.71 -20.11
C TYR A 23 -14.85 5.73 -19.07
N TYR A 24 -14.25 6.24 -17.98
CA TYR A 24 -13.73 5.43 -16.89
C TYR A 24 -14.24 5.97 -15.56
N PRO A 25 -14.51 5.09 -14.58
CA PRO A 25 -14.76 5.55 -13.22
C PRO A 25 -13.45 5.99 -12.58
N GLN A 26 -13.49 7.10 -11.87
CA GLN A 26 -12.38 7.59 -11.04
C GLN A 26 -12.89 7.79 -9.63
N LEU A 27 -12.19 7.18 -8.66
CA LEU A 27 -12.56 7.31 -7.26
C LEU A 27 -12.37 8.75 -6.80
N ILE A 28 -13.31 9.22 -6.00
CA ILE A 28 -13.22 10.53 -5.36
C ILE A 28 -12.64 10.33 -3.99
N THR A 29 -11.50 10.98 -3.72
CA THR A 29 -10.86 10.97 -2.42
C THR A 29 -11.33 12.20 -1.65
N LEU A 30 -11.86 11.97 -0.44
CA LEU A 30 -12.39 13.06 0.38
C LEU A 30 -11.29 13.88 1.07
N GLY A 31 -10.02 13.52 0.86
CA GLY A 31 -8.89 14.27 1.36
C GLY A 31 -8.62 14.11 2.85
N GLN A 32 -9.31 13.19 3.52
CA GLN A 32 -9.10 12.93 4.93
C GLN A 32 -8.22 11.71 5.13
N SER A 33 -7.24 11.85 6.00
CA SER A 33 -6.37 10.75 6.41
C SER A 33 -6.77 10.31 7.81
N VAL A 34 -6.96 9.00 7.99
CA VAL A 34 -7.36 8.43 9.27
C VAL A 34 -6.13 7.80 9.91
N ASN A 35 -5.83 8.19 11.14
CA ASN A 35 -4.67 7.68 11.86
C ASN A 35 -5.02 6.45 12.72
N LEU A 36 -4.00 5.85 13.30
CA LEU A 36 -4.16 4.67 14.14
C LEU A 36 -5.03 4.93 15.36
N LYS A 37 -4.90 6.12 15.96
CA LYS A 37 -5.69 6.49 17.13
C LYS A 37 -7.20 6.46 16.83
N TYR A 38 -7.59 7.01 15.69
CA TYR A 38 -8.99 7.02 15.27
C TYR A 38 -9.52 5.60 15.06
N ILE A 39 -8.74 4.76 14.39
CA ILE A 39 -9.11 3.37 14.15
C ILE A 39 -9.24 2.61 15.48
N ALA A 40 -8.30 2.83 16.41
CA ALA A 40 -8.34 2.19 17.72
C ALA A 40 -9.58 2.61 18.51
N GLN A 41 -10.01 3.87 18.41
CA GLN A 41 -11.23 4.33 19.04
C GLN A 41 -12.47 3.63 18.49
N LYS A 42 -12.51 3.39 17.17
CA LYS A 42 -13.62 2.66 16.56
C LYS A 42 -13.62 1.20 16.97
N MET A 43 -12.44 0.60 17.10
CA MET A 43 -12.31 -0.80 17.53
C MET A 43 -12.74 -1.00 18.98
N GLN A 44 -12.54 -0.01 19.84
CA GLN A 44 -12.89 -0.11 21.26
C GLN A 44 -14.36 -0.40 21.47
N GLY A 45 -15.24 0.07 20.57
CA GLY A 45 -16.68 -0.22 20.65
C GLY A 45 -17.03 -1.68 20.48
N TYR A 46 -16.10 -2.49 19.95
CA TYR A 46 -16.30 -3.93 19.67
C TYR A 46 -15.34 -4.82 20.43
N SER A 47 -14.58 -4.26 21.38
CA SER A 47 -13.54 -4.98 22.09
C SER A 47 -13.55 -4.58 23.56
N SER A 48 -13.16 -5.51 24.43
CA SER A 48 -12.97 -5.23 25.87
C SER A 48 -11.64 -4.55 26.15
N LEU A 49 -10.78 -4.39 25.15
CA LEU A 49 -9.46 -3.80 25.30
C LEU A 49 -9.53 -2.27 25.35
N SER A 50 -8.61 -1.66 26.10
CA SER A 50 -8.48 -0.21 26.10
C SER A 50 -7.86 0.29 24.78
N ILE A 51 -8.01 1.60 24.51
CA ILE A 51 -7.40 2.20 23.32
C ILE A 51 -5.89 1.99 23.31
N GLY A 52 -5.24 2.12 24.48
CA GLY A 52 -3.80 1.91 24.59
C GLY A 52 -3.38 0.48 24.28
N ASP A 53 -4.16 -0.50 24.74
CA ASP A 53 -3.90 -1.91 24.44
C ASP A 53 -4.04 -2.19 22.94
N ILE A 54 -5.09 -1.66 22.32
CA ILE A 54 -5.32 -1.82 20.89
C ILE A 54 -4.17 -1.22 20.08
N LYS A 55 -3.75 0.00 20.42
CA LYS A 55 -2.63 0.66 19.75
C LYS A 55 -1.33 -0.14 19.91
N SER A 56 -1.05 -0.65 21.12
CA SER A 56 0.13 -1.49 21.36
C SER A 56 0.13 -2.73 20.48
N VAL A 57 -0.99 -3.42 20.41
CA VAL A 57 -1.10 -4.64 19.59
C VAL A 57 -0.85 -4.33 18.11
N ILE A 58 -1.45 -3.25 17.61
CA ILE A 58 -1.29 -2.89 16.20
C ILE A 58 0.14 -2.46 15.91
N GLN A 59 0.77 -1.69 16.80
CA GLN A 59 2.15 -1.27 16.63
C GLN A 59 3.10 -2.45 16.59
N ASN A 60 2.90 -3.41 17.50
CA ASN A 60 3.68 -4.65 17.51
C ASN A 60 3.47 -5.46 16.22
N PHE A 61 2.24 -5.52 15.74
CA PHE A 61 1.93 -6.18 14.49
C PHE A 61 2.69 -5.56 13.31
N VAL A 62 2.69 -4.22 13.23
CA VAL A 62 3.41 -3.50 12.17
C VAL A 62 4.90 -3.78 12.21
N GLU A 63 5.51 -3.78 13.41
CA GLU A 63 6.93 -4.08 13.57
C GLU A 63 7.26 -5.49 13.11
N LYS A 64 6.45 -6.48 13.52
CA LYS A 64 6.67 -7.86 13.12
C LYS A 64 6.44 -8.07 11.63
N MET A 65 5.48 -7.38 11.06
CA MET A 65 5.25 -7.41 9.62
C MET A 65 6.47 -6.87 8.86
N LYS A 66 7.05 -5.76 9.33
CA LYS A 66 8.26 -5.19 8.71
C LYS A 66 9.43 -6.16 8.77
N GLU A 67 9.62 -6.85 9.91
CA GLU A 67 10.67 -7.86 10.04
C GLU A 67 10.52 -8.97 8.99
N GLN A 68 9.30 -9.46 8.80
CA GLN A 68 9.06 -10.52 7.82
C GLN A 68 9.27 -10.04 6.39
N LEU A 69 8.86 -8.82 6.09
CA LEU A 69 9.07 -8.24 4.77
C LEU A 69 10.57 -8.06 4.48
N LEU A 70 11.35 -7.63 5.47
CA LEU A 70 12.79 -7.47 5.31
C LEU A 70 13.54 -8.79 5.12
N GLU A 71 12.96 -9.90 5.60
CA GLU A 71 13.48 -11.24 5.36
C GLU A 71 13.17 -11.76 3.96
N GLY A 72 12.48 -10.98 3.13
CA GLY A 72 12.14 -11.36 1.77
C GLY A 72 10.82 -12.09 1.63
N LYS A 73 10.04 -12.15 2.68
CA LYS A 73 8.74 -12.83 2.66
C LYS A 73 7.63 -11.86 2.30
N SER A 74 6.56 -12.38 1.70
CA SER A 74 5.32 -11.62 1.57
C SER A 74 4.44 -11.86 2.79
N VAL A 75 3.65 -10.86 3.16
CA VAL A 75 2.71 -10.96 4.28
C VAL A 75 1.30 -10.88 3.73
N ASN A 76 0.56 -11.98 3.85
CA ASN A 76 -0.84 -12.04 3.43
C ASN A 76 -1.73 -11.79 4.64
N ILE A 77 -2.51 -10.71 4.59
CA ILE A 77 -3.52 -10.43 5.61
C ILE A 77 -4.87 -10.81 5.03
N GLU A 78 -5.46 -11.84 5.61
CA GLU A 78 -6.76 -12.33 5.16
C GLU A 78 -7.81 -11.23 5.29
N GLY A 79 -8.57 -11.02 4.22
CA GLY A 79 -9.57 -9.99 4.16
C GLY A 79 -9.04 -8.62 3.73
N LEU A 80 -7.73 -8.44 3.61
CA LEU A 80 -7.14 -7.18 3.20
C LEU A 80 -6.32 -7.33 1.91
N GLY A 81 -5.27 -8.13 1.94
CA GLY A 81 -4.42 -8.32 0.77
C GLY A 81 -3.01 -8.73 1.14
N VAL A 82 -2.10 -8.61 0.20
CA VAL A 82 -0.72 -9.06 0.32
C VAL A 82 0.23 -7.87 0.30
N PHE A 83 1.14 -7.85 1.25
CA PHE A 83 2.23 -6.86 1.31
C PHE A 83 3.54 -7.54 0.93
N MET A 84 4.35 -6.83 0.16
CA MET A 84 5.69 -7.27 -0.21
C MET A 84 6.61 -6.06 -0.39
N LEU A 85 7.92 -6.28 -0.37
CA LEU A 85 8.87 -5.21 -0.61
C LEU A 85 9.30 -5.19 -2.07
N THR A 86 9.43 -3.99 -2.60
CA THR A 86 10.07 -3.74 -3.89
C THR A 86 11.27 -2.83 -3.67
N ALA A 87 12.31 -3.04 -4.45
CA ALA A 87 13.52 -2.23 -4.37
C ALA A 87 13.58 -1.25 -5.53
N CYS A 88 13.99 -0.02 -5.24
CA CYS A 88 14.35 0.97 -6.24
C CYS A 88 15.87 1.02 -6.33
N SER A 89 16.42 0.81 -7.51
CA SER A 89 17.86 0.82 -7.73
C SER A 89 18.20 1.50 -9.05
N LYS A 90 19.45 1.95 -9.17
CA LYS A 90 19.97 2.40 -10.43
C LYS A 90 20.45 1.19 -11.23
N GLY A 91 20.18 1.21 -12.54
CA GLY A 91 20.71 0.19 -13.42
C GLY A 91 22.24 0.24 -13.50
N THR A 92 22.87 -0.90 -13.70
CA THR A 92 24.30 -1.02 -13.93
C THR A 92 24.55 -1.64 -15.29
N ASP A 93 25.75 -1.39 -15.85
CA ASP A 93 26.09 -1.90 -17.18
C ASP A 93 26.31 -3.43 -17.18
N THR A 94 26.75 -3.97 -16.05
CA THR A 94 26.99 -5.42 -15.92
C THR A 94 26.39 -5.95 -14.63
N ALA A 95 26.07 -7.26 -14.64
CA ALA A 95 25.53 -7.91 -13.45
C ALA A 95 26.52 -7.92 -12.27
N LYS A 96 27.83 -7.88 -12.55
CA LYS A 96 28.87 -7.88 -11.52
C LYS A 96 28.89 -6.57 -10.72
N ASP A 97 28.41 -5.47 -11.32
CA ASP A 97 28.38 -4.17 -10.66
C ASP A 97 27.19 -4.01 -9.73
N VAL A 98 26.23 -4.96 -9.75
CA VAL A 98 25.09 -4.92 -8.85
C VAL A 98 25.51 -5.36 -7.45
N THR A 99 25.38 -4.46 -6.51
CA THR A 99 25.71 -4.70 -5.09
C THR A 99 24.58 -4.20 -4.21
N ALA A 100 24.67 -4.46 -2.91
CA ALA A 100 23.71 -3.93 -1.96
C ALA A 100 23.62 -2.39 -2.02
N LYS A 101 24.70 -1.72 -2.39
CA LYS A 101 24.72 -0.26 -2.55
C LYS A 101 23.95 0.21 -3.78
N SER A 102 23.65 -0.66 -4.72
CA SER A 102 22.84 -0.33 -5.89
C SER A 102 21.38 -0.14 -5.54
N VAL A 103 20.94 -0.59 -4.38
CA VAL A 103 19.58 -0.41 -3.90
C VAL A 103 19.46 0.96 -3.26
N ASP A 104 18.77 1.90 -3.93
CA ASP A 104 18.57 3.25 -3.41
C ASP A 104 17.57 3.28 -2.26
N SER A 105 16.48 2.52 -2.39
CA SER A 105 15.44 2.48 -1.37
C SER A 105 14.58 1.23 -1.55
N VAL A 106 13.84 0.89 -0.50
CA VAL A 106 12.83 -0.15 -0.56
C VAL A 106 11.46 0.47 -0.32
N ARG A 107 10.45 -0.07 -0.97
CA ARG A 107 9.08 0.38 -0.82
C ARG A 107 8.20 -0.81 -0.49
N ILE A 108 7.15 -0.56 0.28
CA ILE A 108 6.14 -1.57 0.54
C ILE A 108 5.13 -1.53 -0.60
N PHE A 109 4.99 -2.66 -1.28
CA PHE A 109 4.00 -2.83 -2.33
C PHE A 109 2.81 -3.58 -1.74
N PHE A 110 1.59 -3.09 -2.01
CA PHE A 110 0.36 -3.71 -1.53
C PHE A 110 -0.51 -4.09 -2.72
N GLN A 111 -1.01 -5.33 -2.68
CA GLN A 111 -1.95 -5.84 -3.67
C GLN A 111 -3.17 -6.42 -2.94
N ALA A 112 -4.30 -5.83 -3.22
CA ALA A 112 -5.57 -6.29 -2.64
C ALA A 112 -6.04 -7.62 -3.24
#